data_6c919c0e8ea74f606287e6b7fd6297f1
#
_entry.id   6c919c0e8ea74f606287e6b7fd6297f1
#
_cell.length_a   1.000
_cell.length_b   1.000
_cell.length_c   1.000
_cell.angle_alpha   90.00
_cell.angle_beta   90.00
_cell.angle_gamma   90.00
#
_symmetry.space_group_name_H-M   'P 1'
#
loop_
_entity.id
_entity.type
_entity.pdbx_description
1 polymer ?
#
loop_
_entity_poly.entity_id
_entity_poly.type
_entity_poly.pdbx_seq_one_letter_code
_entity_poly.pdbx_strand_id
1 'polypeptide(L)'
;MARLADKAGIRLIATGDVTDDDQLNDMGDVALGVVSSHHYSAAHPTAANKKFVEAFTAANKFRPNFMAIGGYDGMRVIYKALEASKGAGGDALLAGMKGQIFESPRGQVLIDAQTRDIVQDIHIRKVEKKDGQLWNIEFDSVKAVKDPGKLK
;
A
#
# COMPACT_ATOMS: atom_id res chain seq x y z
N MET A 1 15.18 -17.71 10.19
CA MET A 1 14.02 -18.59 9.94
C MET A 1 13.83 -18.88 8.45
N ALA A 2 13.81 -17.92 7.53
CA ALA A 2 13.61 -18.15 6.09
C ALA A 2 14.60 -19.20 5.51
N ARG A 3 15.90 -19.15 5.83
CA ARG A 3 16.89 -20.14 5.38
C ARG A 3 16.67 -21.57 5.89
N LEU A 4 16.02 -21.74 7.05
CA LEU A 4 15.66 -23.07 7.57
C LEU A 4 14.42 -23.62 6.85
N ALA A 5 13.48 -22.74 6.51
CA ALA A 5 12.30 -23.09 5.72
C ALA A 5 12.69 -23.57 4.32
N ASP A 6 13.60 -22.86 3.64
CA ASP A 6 14.12 -23.25 2.31
C ASP A 6 14.78 -24.63 2.32
N LYS A 7 15.61 -24.93 3.31
CA LYS A 7 16.27 -26.22 3.47
C LYS A 7 15.29 -27.37 3.73
N ALA A 8 14.16 -27.08 4.36
CA ALA A 8 13.11 -28.04 4.65
C ALA A 8 12.05 -28.13 3.54
N GLY A 9 12.20 -27.36 2.44
CA GLY A 9 11.19 -27.27 1.38
C GLY A 9 9.89 -26.56 1.79
N ILE A 10 9.91 -25.81 2.90
CA ILE A 10 8.77 -25.05 3.41
C ILE A 10 8.77 -23.66 2.79
N ARG A 11 7.66 -23.25 2.18
CA ARG A 11 7.47 -21.88 1.67
C ARG A 11 6.93 -20.98 2.78
N LEU A 12 7.57 -19.84 2.99
CA LEU A 12 7.08 -18.80 3.89
C LEU A 12 6.16 -17.85 3.12
N ILE A 13 4.89 -17.78 3.56
CA ILE A 13 3.92 -16.79 3.11
C ILE A 13 3.59 -15.91 4.32
N ALA A 14 3.60 -14.59 4.14
CA ALA A 14 3.44 -13.63 5.22
C ALA A 14 2.40 -12.55 4.86
N THR A 15 1.89 -11.88 5.89
CA THR A 15 1.23 -10.59 5.74
C THR A 15 2.25 -9.52 5.34
N GLY A 16 1.82 -8.47 4.67
CA GLY A 16 2.73 -7.52 4.05
C GLY A 16 3.57 -6.69 5.00
N ASP A 17 3.09 -6.48 6.22
CA ASP A 17 3.79 -5.78 7.30
C ASP A 17 5.05 -6.50 7.77
N VAL A 18 5.15 -7.82 7.60
CA VAL A 18 6.36 -8.61 7.95
C VAL A 18 7.58 -8.17 7.12
N THR A 19 7.36 -7.72 5.88
CA THR A 19 8.42 -7.27 4.97
C THR A 19 8.20 -5.83 4.54
N ASP A 20 7.81 -4.95 5.48
CA ASP A 20 7.49 -3.58 5.14
C ASP A 20 8.70 -2.82 4.55
N ASP A 21 8.43 -1.94 3.60
CA ASP A 21 9.46 -1.36 2.73
C ASP A 21 10.49 -0.50 3.46
N ASP A 22 10.14 0.11 4.59
CA ASP A 22 11.06 0.91 5.40
C ASP A 22 12.07 0.06 6.19
N GLN A 23 11.72 -1.19 6.54
CA GLN A 23 12.56 -2.10 7.34
C GLN A 23 13.21 -3.21 6.50
N LEU A 24 12.74 -3.41 5.28
CA LEU A 24 13.11 -4.55 4.45
C LEU A 24 14.62 -4.71 4.23
N ASN A 25 15.34 -3.60 4.03
CA ASN A 25 16.79 -3.65 3.82
C ASN A 25 17.56 -4.04 5.09
N ASP A 26 17.06 -3.67 6.28
CA ASP A 26 17.67 -4.02 7.56
C ASP A 26 17.49 -5.51 7.89
N MET A 27 16.47 -6.15 7.33
CA MET A 27 16.30 -7.60 7.43
C MET A 27 17.42 -8.37 6.70
N GLY A 28 18.01 -7.78 5.67
CA GLY A 28 19.07 -8.40 4.88
C GLY A 28 18.59 -9.60 4.07
N ASP A 29 19.54 -10.35 3.51
CA ASP A 29 19.28 -11.44 2.55
C ASP A 29 18.43 -12.60 3.11
N VAL A 30 18.15 -12.65 4.41
CA VAL A 30 17.25 -13.65 5.00
C VAL A 30 15.79 -13.44 4.56
N ALA A 31 15.44 -12.24 4.11
CA ALA A 31 14.11 -11.92 3.60
C ALA A 31 13.90 -12.32 2.14
N LEU A 32 14.98 -12.65 1.40
CA LEU A 32 14.87 -13.01 -0.02
C LEU A 32 13.93 -14.19 -0.25
N GLY A 33 13.04 -14.03 -1.23
CA GLY A 33 12.08 -15.05 -1.61
C GLY A 33 10.82 -15.12 -0.74
N VAL A 34 10.73 -14.35 0.36
CA VAL A 34 9.49 -14.27 1.14
C VAL A 34 8.37 -13.73 0.27
N VAL A 35 7.25 -14.46 0.24
CA VAL A 35 6.03 -14.05 -0.45
C VAL A 35 5.08 -13.42 0.55
N SER A 36 4.54 -12.27 0.21
CA SER A 36 3.56 -11.57 1.05
C SER A 36 2.41 -11.01 0.23
N SER A 37 1.27 -10.75 0.88
CA SER A 37 0.16 -10.02 0.29
C SER A 37 0.01 -8.67 0.98
N HIS A 38 -0.15 -7.59 0.20
CA HIS A 38 -0.36 -6.25 0.74
C HIS A 38 -1.01 -5.31 -0.27
N HIS A 39 -1.54 -4.20 0.24
CA HIS A 39 -2.15 -3.16 -0.58
C HIS A 39 -1.16 -2.11 -1.11
N TYR A 40 0.13 -2.22 -0.79
CA TYR A 40 1.17 -1.28 -1.20
C TYR A 40 2.53 -1.94 -1.32
N SER A 41 3.35 -1.42 -2.22
CA SER A 41 4.79 -1.62 -2.31
C SER A 41 5.46 -0.33 -2.79
N ALA A 42 6.58 0.04 -2.20
CA ALA A 42 7.40 1.13 -2.71
C ALA A 42 7.94 0.86 -4.14
N ALA A 43 7.92 -0.40 -4.58
CA ALA A 43 8.27 -0.81 -5.94
C ALA A 43 7.08 -0.80 -6.92
N HIS A 44 5.87 -0.41 -6.51
CA HIS A 44 4.69 -0.39 -7.39
C HIS A 44 4.97 0.43 -8.67
N PRO A 45 4.73 -0.14 -9.88
CA PRO A 45 5.32 0.35 -11.14
C PRO A 45 4.52 1.51 -11.77
N THR A 46 3.99 2.45 -10.98
CA THR A 46 3.26 3.61 -11.49
C THR A 46 4.07 4.90 -11.38
N ALA A 47 3.82 5.84 -12.29
CA ALA A 47 4.43 7.18 -12.22
C ALA A 47 4.03 7.93 -10.95
N ALA A 48 2.81 7.73 -10.46
CA ALA A 48 2.32 8.31 -9.21
C ALA A 48 3.13 7.79 -8.01
N ASN A 49 3.37 6.48 -7.95
CA ASN A 49 4.17 5.87 -6.90
C ASN A 49 5.63 6.37 -6.94
N LYS A 50 6.23 6.41 -8.12
CA LYS A 50 7.62 6.89 -8.26
C LYS A 50 7.79 8.30 -7.69
N LYS A 51 6.91 9.23 -8.05
CA LYS A 51 6.91 10.60 -7.52
C LYS A 51 6.71 10.63 -6.00
N PHE A 52 5.81 9.82 -5.48
CA PHE A 52 5.56 9.73 -4.05
C PHE A 52 6.78 9.21 -3.29
N VAL A 53 7.38 8.11 -3.75
CA VAL A 53 8.58 7.51 -3.14
C VAL A 53 9.76 8.49 -3.16
N GLU A 54 10.00 9.16 -4.29
CA GLU A 54 11.07 10.16 -4.42
C GLU A 54 10.87 11.32 -3.43
N ALA A 55 9.67 11.92 -3.39
CA ALA A 55 9.36 13.04 -2.51
C ALA A 55 9.42 12.64 -1.03
N PHE A 56 8.83 11.51 -0.67
CA PHE A 56 8.84 11.00 0.70
C PHE A 56 10.25 10.71 1.18
N THR A 57 11.05 10.00 0.36
CA THR A 57 12.43 9.64 0.71
C THR A 57 13.34 10.87 0.81
N ALA A 58 13.14 11.87 -0.04
CA ALA A 58 13.87 13.13 0.05
C ALA A 58 13.63 13.84 1.38
N ALA A 59 12.38 13.84 1.86
CA ALA A 59 12.00 14.48 3.13
C ALA A 59 12.39 13.67 4.36
N ASN A 60 12.20 12.35 4.35
CA ASN A 60 12.26 11.49 5.54
C ASN A 60 13.52 10.61 5.61
N LYS A 61 14.30 10.47 4.53
CA LYS A 61 15.54 9.68 4.43
C LYS A 61 15.36 8.16 4.49
N PHE A 62 14.13 7.66 4.41
CA PHE A 62 13.79 6.24 4.27
C PHE A 62 12.61 6.08 3.30
N ARG A 63 12.36 4.84 2.85
CA ARG A 63 11.25 4.55 1.93
C ARG A 63 9.90 4.69 2.61
N PRO A 64 8.86 5.14 1.88
CA PRO A 64 7.51 5.10 2.41
C PRO A 64 7.06 3.65 2.60
N ASN A 65 6.33 3.41 3.67
CA ASN A 65 5.69 2.17 4.02
C ASN A 65 4.16 2.24 3.82
N PHE A 66 3.44 1.18 4.23
CA PHE A 66 1.98 1.15 4.09
C PHE A 66 1.25 2.20 4.94
N MET A 67 1.82 2.62 6.06
CA MET A 67 1.25 3.69 6.90
C MET A 67 1.40 5.06 6.22
N ALA A 68 2.56 5.29 5.59
CA ALA A 68 2.81 6.53 4.86
C ALA A 68 1.82 6.73 3.70
N ILE A 69 1.54 5.67 2.92
CA ILE A 69 0.54 5.75 1.86
C ILE A 69 -0.88 5.90 2.41
N GLY A 70 -1.19 5.27 3.55
CA GLY A 70 -2.47 5.44 4.23
C GLY A 70 -2.72 6.89 4.64
N GLY A 71 -1.72 7.54 5.25
CA GLY A 71 -1.77 8.97 5.59
C GLY A 71 -1.90 9.87 4.37
N TYR A 72 -1.13 9.61 3.32
CA TYR A 72 -1.19 10.36 2.05
C TYR A 72 -2.58 10.31 1.43
N ASP A 73 -3.16 9.11 1.28
CA ASP A 73 -4.49 8.94 0.70
C ASP A 73 -5.59 9.52 1.58
N GLY A 74 -5.49 9.34 2.90
CA GLY A 74 -6.43 9.91 3.86
C GLY A 74 -6.51 11.42 3.75
N MET A 75 -5.36 12.11 3.69
CA MET A 75 -5.33 13.57 3.48
C MET A 75 -5.89 13.96 2.12
N ARG A 76 -5.63 13.18 1.07
CA ARG A 76 -6.20 13.44 -0.25
C ARG A 76 -7.72 13.35 -0.26
N VAL A 77 -8.29 12.35 0.41
CA VAL A 77 -9.75 12.23 0.58
C VAL A 77 -10.33 13.46 1.27
N ILE A 78 -9.67 13.93 2.35
CA ILE A 78 -10.10 15.11 3.10
C ILE A 78 -10.04 16.36 2.21
N TYR A 79 -8.94 16.61 1.51
CA TYR A 79 -8.81 17.78 0.64
C TYR A 79 -9.87 17.81 -0.47
N LYS A 80 -10.09 16.69 -1.15
CA LYS A 80 -11.13 16.59 -2.18
C LYS A 80 -12.54 16.84 -1.61
N ALA A 81 -12.80 16.35 -0.41
CA ALA A 81 -14.08 16.58 0.26
C ALA A 81 -14.25 18.05 0.68
N LEU A 82 -13.17 18.72 1.16
CA LEU A 82 -13.19 20.15 1.46
C LEU A 82 -13.43 21.00 0.21
N GLU A 83 -12.81 20.67 -0.91
CA GLU A 83 -13.06 21.33 -2.19
C GLU A 83 -14.54 21.18 -2.61
N ALA A 84 -15.07 19.95 -2.56
CA ALA A 84 -16.46 19.67 -2.92
C ALA A 84 -17.47 20.37 -2.01
N SER A 85 -17.18 20.46 -0.71
CA SER A 85 -18.02 21.12 0.30
C SER A 85 -17.79 22.64 0.39
N LYS A 86 -16.90 23.20 -0.46
CA LYS A 86 -16.49 24.61 -0.44
C LYS A 86 -16.01 25.07 0.95
N GLY A 87 -15.29 24.20 1.64
CA GLY A 87 -14.74 24.44 2.98
C GLY A 87 -15.72 24.18 4.13
N ALA A 88 -16.95 23.71 3.85
CA ALA A 88 -17.88 23.34 4.91
C ALA A 88 -17.43 22.06 5.62
N GLY A 89 -17.51 22.05 6.97
CA GLY A 89 -17.21 20.89 7.81
C GLY A 89 -18.45 20.00 8.06
N GLY A 90 -18.35 19.15 9.08
CA GLY A 90 -19.45 18.30 9.54
C GLY A 90 -19.98 17.35 8.47
N ASP A 91 -21.30 17.24 8.37
CA ASP A 91 -21.97 16.29 7.47
C ASP A 91 -21.68 16.55 5.99
N ALA A 92 -21.48 17.80 5.59
CA ALA A 92 -21.13 18.15 4.21
C ALA A 92 -19.75 17.61 3.84
N LEU A 93 -18.77 17.70 4.72
CA LEU A 93 -17.43 17.14 4.56
C LEU A 93 -17.50 15.60 4.47
N LEU A 94 -18.21 14.97 5.40
CA LEU A 94 -18.40 13.51 5.43
C LEU A 94 -19.10 12.99 4.16
N ALA A 95 -20.09 13.73 3.65
CA ALA A 95 -20.75 13.39 2.40
C ALA A 95 -19.78 13.48 1.21
N GLY A 96 -18.90 14.48 1.20
CA GLY A 96 -17.88 14.65 0.15
C GLY A 96 -16.79 13.59 0.15
N MET A 97 -16.60 12.84 1.24
CA MET A 97 -15.63 11.74 1.30
C MET A 97 -16.15 10.46 0.66
N LYS A 98 -17.48 10.25 0.62
CA LYS A 98 -18.10 9.03 0.10
C LYS A 98 -18.02 8.96 -1.42
N GLY A 99 -17.77 7.76 -1.95
CA GLY A 99 -17.80 7.50 -3.38
C GLY A 99 -16.63 8.12 -4.16
N GLN A 100 -15.61 8.66 -3.49
CA GLN A 100 -14.45 9.21 -4.17
C GLN A 100 -13.67 8.12 -4.89
N ILE A 101 -13.30 8.39 -6.14
CA ILE A 101 -12.39 7.56 -6.93
C ILE A 101 -11.18 8.41 -7.28
N PHE A 102 -9.99 7.88 -7.10
CA PHE A 102 -8.76 8.58 -7.47
C PHE A 102 -7.59 7.62 -7.69
N GLU A 103 -6.61 8.08 -8.46
CA GLU A 103 -5.33 7.43 -8.65
C GLU A 103 -4.45 7.70 -7.42
N SER A 104 -4.09 6.64 -6.71
CA SER A 104 -3.15 6.66 -5.59
C SER A 104 -1.79 6.13 -6.04
N PRO A 105 -0.68 6.39 -5.30
CA PRO A 105 0.58 5.68 -5.50
C PRO A 105 0.46 4.15 -5.47
N ARG A 106 -0.55 3.59 -4.81
CA ARG A 106 -0.84 2.13 -4.79
C ARG A 106 -1.77 1.65 -5.90
N GLY A 107 -2.08 2.49 -6.89
CA GLY A 107 -3.06 2.24 -7.94
C GLY A 107 -4.40 2.93 -7.70
N GLN A 108 -5.42 2.57 -8.47
CA GLN A 108 -6.74 3.16 -8.30
C GLN A 108 -7.40 2.72 -7.00
N VAL A 109 -7.96 3.68 -6.28
CA VAL A 109 -8.74 3.45 -5.06
C VAL A 109 -10.11 4.10 -5.14
N LEU A 110 -11.08 3.48 -4.47
CA LEU A 110 -12.45 3.97 -4.32
C LEU A 110 -12.80 3.97 -2.83
N ILE A 111 -13.44 5.04 -2.36
CA ILE A 111 -14.09 5.04 -1.04
C ILE A 111 -15.54 4.59 -1.24
N ASP A 112 -15.88 3.41 -0.77
CA ASP A 112 -17.23 2.84 -0.92
C ASP A 112 -18.27 3.78 -0.28
N ALA A 113 -19.30 4.15 -1.04
CA ALA A 113 -20.29 5.12 -0.59
C ALA A 113 -21.18 4.61 0.56
N GLN A 114 -21.33 3.29 0.66
CA GLN A 114 -22.18 2.66 1.68
C GLN A 114 -21.39 2.33 2.94
N THR A 115 -20.27 1.61 2.79
CA THR A 115 -19.48 1.12 3.91
C THR A 115 -18.44 2.14 4.39
N ARG A 116 -18.06 3.08 3.54
CA ARG A 116 -16.99 4.08 3.74
C ARG A 116 -15.59 3.48 3.82
N ASP A 117 -15.45 2.21 3.49
CA ASP A 117 -14.15 1.55 3.42
C ASP A 117 -13.47 1.81 2.08
N ILE A 118 -12.17 1.62 2.07
CA ILE A 118 -11.40 1.68 0.84
C ILE A 118 -11.58 0.39 0.04
N VAL A 119 -11.87 0.52 -1.25
CA VAL A 119 -11.80 -0.56 -2.24
C VAL A 119 -10.52 -0.39 -3.02
N GLN A 120 -9.66 -1.40 -3.01
CA GLN A 120 -8.30 -1.30 -3.52
C GLN A 120 -7.80 -2.65 -4.03
N ASP A 121 -6.72 -2.63 -4.81
CA ASP A 121 -6.03 -3.85 -5.19
C ASP A 121 -5.18 -4.39 -4.03
N ILE A 122 -5.11 -5.71 -3.91
CA ILE A 122 -4.18 -6.40 -3.02
C ILE A 122 -3.13 -7.09 -3.90
N HIS A 123 -1.89 -6.71 -3.74
CA HIS A 123 -0.77 -7.21 -4.51
C HIS A 123 -0.13 -8.41 -3.84
N ILE A 124 0.19 -9.43 -4.64
CA ILE A 124 1.03 -10.55 -4.20
C ILE A 124 2.47 -10.20 -4.57
N ARG A 125 3.32 -10.13 -3.55
CA ARG A 125 4.67 -9.61 -3.66
C ARG A 125 5.69 -10.67 -3.26
N LYS A 126 6.87 -10.59 -3.84
CA LYS A 126 8.03 -11.39 -3.44
C LYS A 126 9.22 -10.47 -3.18
N VAL A 127 9.97 -10.76 -2.12
CA VAL A 127 11.20 -10.04 -1.84
C VAL A 127 12.27 -10.44 -2.84
N GLU A 128 12.75 -9.47 -3.60
CA GLU A 128 13.82 -9.63 -4.59
C GLU A 128 14.91 -8.57 -4.37
N LYS A 129 16.14 -8.89 -4.79
CA LYS A 129 17.25 -7.94 -4.76
C LYS A 129 17.40 -7.25 -6.10
N LYS A 130 17.34 -5.92 -6.11
CA LYS A 130 17.53 -5.09 -7.29
C LYS A 130 18.43 -3.90 -6.95
N ASP A 131 19.47 -3.69 -7.75
CA ASP A 131 20.44 -2.61 -7.55
C ASP A 131 21.04 -2.57 -6.13
N GLY A 132 21.35 -3.74 -5.58
CA GLY A 132 21.93 -3.92 -4.26
C GLY A 132 20.96 -3.78 -3.07
N GLN A 133 19.70 -3.46 -3.32
CA GLN A 133 18.67 -3.28 -2.30
C GLN A 133 17.55 -4.32 -2.41
N LEU A 134 16.90 -4.60 -1.30
CA LEU A 134 15.73 -5.47 -1.26
C LEU A 134 14.45 -4.67 -1.57
N TRP A 135 13.56 -5.29 -2.34
CA TRP A 135 12.29 -4.72 -2.77
C TRP A 135 11.19 -5.76 -2.72
N ASN A 136 9.98 -5.33 -2.39
CA ASN A 136 8.77 -6.14 -2.54
C ASN A 136 8.28 -6.03 -3.99
N ILE A 137 8.67 -6.96 -4.83
CA ILE A 137 8.29 -6.97 -6.24
C ILE A 137 6.93 -7.64 -6.41
N GLU A 138 5.99 -6.92 -6.96
CA GLU A 138 4.65 -7.41 -7.26
C GLU A 138 4.68 -8.34 -8.48
N PHE A 139 4.04 -9.50 -8.39
CA PHE A 139 3.96 -10.46 -9.49
C PHE A 139 2.53 -10.92 -9.77
N ASP A 140 1.57 -10.61 -8.88
CA ASP A 140 0.16 -10.88 -9.06
C ASP A 140 -0.67 -9.89 -8.22
N SER A 141 -1.99 -9.81 -8.46
CA SER A 141 -2.88 -8.96 -7.69
C SER A 141 -4.34 -9.43 -7.72
N VAL A 142 -5.01 -9.27 -6.59
CA VAL A 142 -6.47 -9.41 -6.49
C VAL A 142 -7.07 -8.01 -6.61
N LYS A 143 -7.93 -7.82 -7.61
CA LYS A 143 -8.44 -6.50 -7.97
C LYS A 143 -9.66 -6.09 -7.17
N ALA A 144 -9.75 -4.77 -6.87
CA ALA A 144 -10.93 -4.12 -6.32
C ALA A 144 -11.50 -4.83 -5.08
N VAL A 145 -10.61 -5.22 -4.16
CA VAL A 145 -10.99 -5.94 -2.94
C VAL A 145 -11.75 -5.02 -2.02
N LYS A 146 -12.93 -5.47 -1.59
CA LYS A 146 -13.76 -4.84 -0.54
C LYS A 146 -13.53 -5.51 0.79
N ASP A 147 -13.87 -4.83 1.88
CA ASP A 147 -13.82 -5.43 3.21
C ASP A 147 -14.80 -6.62 3.30
N PRO A 148 -14.30 -7.86 3.44
CA PRO A 148 -15.16 -9.04 3.49
C PRO A 148 -16.05 -9.06 4.75
N GLY A 149 -15.69 -8.37 5.82
CA GLY A 149 -16.45 -8.27 7.04
C GLY A 149 -17.76 -7.48 6.89
N LYS A 150 -17.90 -6.69 5.80
CA LYS A 150 -19.07 -5.85 5.51
C LYS A 150 -19.87 -6.29 4.28
N LEU A 151 -19.52 -7.41 3.68
CA LEU A 151 -20.24 -8.01 2.54
C LEU A 151 -21.46 -8.83 2.99
N LYS A 152 -22.29 -8.30 3.89
CA LYS A 152 -23.54 -8.94 4.32
C LYS A 152 -24.73 -8.37 3.57
#